data_c168d35446438640555b7e866a015c81
#
_entry.id   c168d35446438640555b7e866a015c81
#
_cell.length_a   1.000
_cell.length_b   1.000
_cell.length_c   1.000
_cell.angle_alpha   90.00
_cell.angle_beta   90.00
_cell.angle_gamma   90.00
#
_symmetry.space_group_name_H-M   'P 1'
#
loop_
_entity.id
_entity.type
_entity.pdbx_description
1 polymer ?
#
loop_
_entity_poly.entity_id
_entity_poly.type
_entity_poly.pdbx_seq_one_letter_code
_entity_poly.pdbx_strand_id
1 'polypeptide(L)'
;MRPHAAALKALLDEPRLQIMPGCGDGMGAHLIEEAGFRTGFISGSSISAMRLAMPDMDLVSFGEMADAVETCIAAAPNVLWLADGDTGHGNALAVQKVIRTYARRGAAAVLIEDKIWPRPLGHGGAKLVIERDAAVLRCRAAVEACRDEGILLLARTDARVSRGFDEALARIQTFAAEGAHILFLDSPQSEDEMRAGIAACNGRPALAVTSPAGKHFMPGNAELERIGIRIVVYPQDILAASVQAIRAALGGLKGGAKPAMASPAELATAIRSDEYLAQDARWLDPR
;
A
#
# COMPACT_ATOMS: atom_id res chain seq x y z
N MET A 1 -6.62 -2.38 -20.32
CA MET A 1 -6.20 -2.65 -18.93
C MET A 1 -4.99 -3.57 -18.96
N ARG A 2 -3.96 -3.30 -18.15
CA ARG A 2 -2.76 -4.15 -18.04
C ARG A 2 -3.12 -5.49 -17.37
N PRO A 3 -2.39 -6.60 -17.64
CA PRO A 3 -2.73 -7.92 -17.11
C PRO A 3 -2.87 -7.98 -15.57
N HIS A 4 -1.93 -7.40 -14.83
CA HIS A 4 -1.97 -7.37 -13.36
C HIS A 4 -3.17 -6.57 -12.83
N ALA A 5 -3.51 -5.45 -13.46
CA ALA A 5 -4.68 -4.66 -13.08
C ALA A 5 -6.00 -5.38 -13.39
N ALA A 6 -6.06 -6.10 -14.51
CA ALA A 6 -7.22 -6.92 -14.86
C ALA A 6 -7.41 -8.09 -13.87
N ALA A 7 -6.30 -8.74 -13.48
CA ALA A 7 -6.32 -9.81 -12.49
C ALA A 7 -6.74 -9.29 -11.10
N LEU A 8 -6.22 -8.13 -10.66
CA LEU A 8 -6.63 -7.51 -9.41
C LEU A 8 -8.12 -7.15 -9.45
N LYS A 9 -8.59 -6.53 -10.54
CA LYS A 9 -10.01 -6.21 -10.69
C LYS A 9 -10.89 -7.46 -10.58
N ALA A 10 -10.53 -8.54 -11.24
CA ALA A 10 -11.28 -9.80 -11.18
C ALA A 10 -11.36 -10.35 -9.74
N LEU A 11 -10.28 -10.26 -8.96
CA LEU A 11 -10.30 -10.63 -7.54
C LEU A 11 -11.24 -9.73 -6.70
N LEU A 12 -11.29 -8.45 -7.02
CA LEU A 12 -12.13 -7.48 -6.30
C LEU A 12 -13.60 -7.56 -6.67
N ASP A 13 -13.92 -8.13 -7.83
CA ASP A 13 -15.31 -8.43 -8.24
C ASP A 13 -15.89 -9.63 -7.46
N GLU A 14 -15.03 -10.50 -6.88
CA GLU A 14 -15.45 -11.59 -5.99
C GLU A 14 -15.88 -11.05 -4.61
N PRO A 15 -16.91 -11.61 -3.96
CA PRO A 15 -17.37 -11.15 -2.65
C PRO A 15 -16.49 -11.68 -1.51
N ARG A 16 -15.18 -11.68 -1.68
CA ARG A 16 -14.17 -12.14 -0.71
C ARG A 16 -13.23 -11.04 -0.31
N LEU A 17 -12.83 -11.04 0.96
CA LEU A 17 -11.83 -10.13 1.49
C LEU A 17 -10.44 -10.48 0.94
N GLN A 18 -9.77 -9.53 0.30
CA GLN A 18 -8.37 -9.64 -0.10
C GLN A 18 -7.48 -9.10 1.02
N ILE A 19 -6.56 -9.92 1.51
CA ILE A 19 -5.57 -9.52 2.51
C ILE A 19 -4.32 -9.05 1.79
N MET A 20 -3.91 -7.80 2.03
CA MET A 20 -2.70 -7.21 1.45
C MET A 20 -1.67 -6.93 2.54
N PRO A 21 -0.69 -7.83 2.74
CA PRO A 21 0.46 -7.52 3.58
C PRO A 21 1.25 -6.35 2.98
N GLY A 22 1.78 -5.47 3.85
CA GLY A 22 2.56 -4.32 3.46
C GLY A 22 4.06 -4.56 3.58
N CYS A 23 4.83 -4.09 2.60
CA CYS A 23 6.30 -4.09 2.64
C CYS A 23 6.87 -2.76 2.10
N GLY A 24 8.17 -2.56 2.27
CA GLY A 24 8.90 -1.40 1.78
C GLY A 24 10.22 -1.75 1.09
N ASP A 25 10.53 -3.05 0.95
CA ASP A 25 11.76 -3.55 0.34
C ASP A 25 11.55 -4.87 -0.41
N GLY A 26 12.59 -5.28 -1.15
CA GLY A 26 12.56 -6.49 -1.97
C GLY A 26 12.47 -7.79 -1.16
N MET A 27 13.08 -7.84 0.03
CA MET A 27 13.02 -9.03 0.89
C MET A 27 11.60 -9.25 1.40
N GLY A 28 10.96 -8.19 1.93
CA GLY A 28 9.57 -8.25 2.37
C GLY A 28 8.62 -8.64 1.23
N ALA A 29 8.83 -8.09 0.04
CA ALA A 29 8.04 -8.42 -1.14
C ALA A 29 8.18 -9.90 -1.53
N HIS A 30 9.42 -10.41 -1.59
CA HIS A 30 9.68 -11.81 -1.92
C HIS A 30 9.04 -12.78 -0.91
N LEU A 31 9.17 -12.49 0.39
CA LEU A 31 8.56 -13.33 1.43
C LEU A 31 7.02 -13.29 1.41
N ILE A 32 6.40 -12.19 0.96
CA ILE A 32 4.95 -12.13 0.72
C ILE A 32 4.56 -13.09 -0.41
N GLU A 33 5.31 -13.14 -1.51
CA GLU A 33 5.07 -14.07 -2.61
C GLU A 33 5.30 -15.53 -2.18
N GLU A 34 6.41 -15.81 -1.50
CA GLU A 34 6.75 -17.14 -0.96
C GLU A 34 5.65 -17.67 -0.02
N ALA A 35 5.07 -16.79 0.81
CA ALA A 35 3.95 -17.12 1.68
C ALA A 35 2.62 -17.38 0.93
N GLY A 36 2.58 -17.23 -0.39
CA GLY A 36 1.42 -17.51 -1.24
C GLY A 36 0.38 -16.39 -1.32
N PHE A 37 0.70 -15.18 -0.88
CA PHE A 37 -0.21 -14.05 -1.05
C PHE A 37 -0.30 -13.63 -2.53
N ARG A 38 -1.52 -13.50 -3.02
CA ARG A 38 -1.79 -13.05 -4.40
C ARG A 38 -1.78 -11.54 -4.56
N THR A 39 -1.96 -10.82 -3.45
CA THR A 39 -2.06 -9.36 -3.41
C THR A 39 -1.15 -8.81 -2.32
N GLY A 40 -0.60 -7.62 -2.53
CA GLY A 40 0.28 -6.95 -1.55
C GLY A 40 0.19 -5.43 -1.67
N PHE A 41 0.68 -4.76 -0.64
CA PHE A 41 0.73 -3.31 -0.55
C PHE A 41 2.17 -2.80 -0.43
N ILE A 42 2.61 -1.98 -1.36
CA ILE A 42 3.90 -1.28 -1.24
C ILE A 42 3.64 0.00 -0.47
N SER A 43 4.06 -0.01 0.81
CA SER A 43 3.68 0.97 1.81
C SER A 43 4.69 2.11 1.93
N GLY A 44 4.26 3.36 1.74
CA GLY A 44 5.11 4.54 1.91
C GLY A 44 5.71 4.64 3.32
N SER A 45 4.93 4.34 4.35
CA SER A 45 5.42 4.33 5.73
C SER A 45 6.46 3.24 5.99
N SER A 46 6.32 2.07 5.37
CA SER A 46 7.34 1.00 5.46
C SER A 46 8.60 1.36 4.69
N ILE A 47 8.48 1.99 3.51
CA ILE A 47 9.62 2.49 2.73
C ILE A 47 10.40 3.52 3.55
N SER A 48 9.72 4.51 4.14
CA SER A 48 10.36 5.53 4.99
C SER A 48 11.13 4.90 6.16
N ALA A 49 10.52 3.95 6.86
CA ALA A 49 11.15 3.30 8.00
C ALA A 49 12.29 2.37 7.60
N MET A 50 12.12 1.52 6.58
CA MET A 50 13.09 0.49 6.22
C MET A 50 14.30 1.06 5.47
N ARG A 51 14.11 2.07 4.61
CA ARG A 51 15.21 2.68 3.84
C ARG A 51 15.94 3.79 4.61
N LEU A 52 15.21 4.62 5.36
CA LEU A 52 15.73 5.85 5.94
C LEU A 52 15.73 5.85 7.47
N ALA A 53 15.13 4.86 8.13
CA ALA A 53 14.84 4.85 9.57
C ALA A 53 14.09 6.13 10.02
N MET A 54 13.21 6.67 9.16
CA MET A 54 12.46 7.89 9.37
C MET A 54 10.96 7.60 9.52
N PRO A 55 10.21 8.46 10.25
CA PRO A 55 8.76 8.36 10.32
C PRO A 55 8.12 8.73 8.98
N ASP A 56 6.86 8.31 8.80
CA ASP A 56 6.00 8.70 7.67
C ASP A 56 5.56 10.17 7.81
N MET A 57 6.41 11.08 7.34
CA MET A 57 6.24 12.54 7.45
C MET A 57 6.62 13.29 6.16
N ASP A 58 6.31 12.72 5.01
CA ASP A 58 6.60 13.29 3.68
C ASP A 58 8.11 13.52 3.42
N LEU A 59 8.98 12.76 4.07
CA LEU A 59 10.44 12.90 3.96
C LEU A 59 11.01 12.07 2.80
N VAL A 60 10.28 11.07 2.33
CA VAL A 60 10.68 10.23 1.20
C VAL A 60 10.37 10.97 -0.10
N SER A 61 11.37 11.12 -0.95
CA SER A 61 11.16 11.72 -2.27
C SER A 61 10.42 10.78 -3.22
N PHE A 62 9.79 11.36 -4.26
CA PHE A 62 9.19 10.56 -5.33
C PHE A 62 10.18 9.57 -5.97
N GLY A 63 11.45 9.96 -6.12
CA GLY A 63 12.49 9.10 -6.68
C GLY A 63 12.74 7.85 -5.83
N GLU A 64 12.86 8.03 -4.51
CA GLU A 64 13.02 6.92 -3.55
C GLU A 64 11.81 6.01 -3.50
N MET A 65 10.59 6.59 -3.53
CA MET A 65 9.36 5.82 -3.62
C MET A 65 9.30 4.98 -4.89
N ALA A 66 9.58 5.58 -6.04
CA ALA A 66 9.55 4.92 -7.33
C ALA A 66 10.58 3.78 -7.42
N ASP A 67 11.78 3.95 -6.88
CA ASP A 67 12.82 2.94 -6.80
C ASP A 67 12.41 1.76 -5.90
N ALA A 68 11.79 2.05 -4.74
CA ALA A 68 11.25 1.00 -3.88
C ALA A 68 10.12 0.20 -4.54
N VAL A 69 9.21 0.88 -5.24
CA VAL A 69 8.14 0.22 -6.00
C VAL A 69 8.72 -0.73 -7.05
N GLU A 70 9.73 -0.30 -7.81
CA GLU A 70 10.41 -1.15 -8.80
C GLU A 70 11.07 -2.37 -8.15
N THR A 71 11.80 -2.15 -7.05
CA THR A 71 12.48 -3.21 -6.30
C THR A 71 11.49 -4.26 -5.77
N CYS A 72 10.38 -3.82 -5.15
CA CYS A 72 9.37 -4.75 -4.62
C CYS A 72 8.70 -5.57 -5.73
N ILE A 73 8.32 -4.93 -6.84
CA ILE A 73 7.66 -5.61 -7.96
C ILE A 73 8.63 -6.60 -8.64
N ALA A 74 9.89 -6.21 -8.82
CA ALA A 74 10.90 -7.10 -9.40
C ALA A 74 11.20 -8.32 -8.51
N ALA A 75 11.17 -8.15 -7.17
CA ALA A 75 11.38 -9.23 -6.22
C ALA A 75 10.21 -10.22 -6.15
N ALA A 76 8.98 -9.77 -6.45
CA ALA A 76 7.76 -10.57 -6.36
C ALA A 76 6.80 -10.26 -7.54
N PRO A 77 7.14 -10.69 -8.76
CA PRO A 77 6.44 -10.29 -9.98
C PRO A 77 5.05 -10.91 -10.14
N ASN A 78 4.72 -11.98 -9.41
CA ASN A 78 3.42 -12.63 -9.48
C ASN A 78 2.40 -12.08 -8.48
N VAL A 79 2.81 -11.19 -7.57
CA VAL A 79 1.91 -10.50 -6.63
C VAL A 79 1.26 -9.30 -7.32
N LEU A 80 -0.02 -9.13 -7.12
CA LEU A 80 -0.80 -8.00 -7.64
C LEU A 80 -0.64 -6.81 -6.68
N TRP A 81 0.29 -5.91 -7.01
CA TRP A 81 0.70 -4.84 -6.13
C TRP A 81 -0.21 -3.61 -6.22
N LEU A 82 -0.73 -3.18 -5.06
CA LEU A 82 -1.22 -1.83 -4.82
C LEU A 82 -0.06 -0.99 -4.27
N ALA A 83 0.35 0.06 -4.97
CA ALA A 83 1.45 0.92 -4.56
C ALA A 83 0.95 2.24 -3.96
N ASP A 84 1.56 2.67 -2.87
CA ASP A 84 1.30 3.95 -2.23
C ASP A 84 1.88 5.10 -3.08
N GLY A 85 1.02 5.99 -3.53
CA GLY A 85 1.40 7.19 -4.27
C GLY A 85 1.28 8.46 -3.43
N ASP A 86 0.99 8.32 -2.13
CA ASP A 86 0.75 9.44 -1.21
C ASP A 86 -0.23 10.46 -1.81
N THR A 87 0.12 11.73 -1.74
CA THR A 87 -0.65 12.83 -2.35
C THR A 87 -0.36 13.05 -3.83
N GLY A 88 0.50 12.21 -4.44
CA GLY A 88 1.01 12.39 -5.79
C GLY A 88 2.21 13.33 -5.90
N HIS A 89 2.85 13.68 -4.77
CA HIS A 89 4.08 14.50 -4.68
C HIS A 89 4.00 15.87 -5.38
N GLY A 90 2.81 16.49 -5.41
CA GLY A 90 2.64 17.82 -5.98
C GLY A 90 1.25 18.11 -6.53
N ASN A 91 1.20 18.79 -7.67
CA ASN A 91 -0.03 19.15 -8.36
C ASN A 91 -0.56 18.00 -9.25
N ALA A 92 -1.63 18.25 -9.99
CA ALA A 92 -2.26 17.28 -10.91
C ALA A 92 -1.27 16.65 -11.91
N LEU A 93 -0.30 17.39 -12.41
CA LEU A 93 0.73 16.87 -13.32
C LEU A 93 1.70 15.93 -12.61
N ALA A 94 2.04 16.21 -11.35
CA ALA A 94 2.86 15.33 -10.54
C ALA A 94 2.13 14.01 -10.25
N VAL A 95 0.85 14.06 -9.91
CA VAL A 95 -0.02 12.87 -9.75
C VAL A 95 0.01 11.99 -10.99
N GLN A 96 -0.18 12.56 -12.17
CA GLN A 96 -0.11 11.81 -13.43
C GLN A 96 1.27 11.19 -13.67
N LYS A 97 2.35 11.91 -13.31
CA LYS A 97 3.72 11.38 -13.39
C LYS A 97 3.92 10.17 -12.46
N VAL A 98 3.45 10.24 -11.21
CA VAL A 98 3.50 9.12 -10.25
C VAL A 98 2.81 7.89 -10.83
N ILE A 99 1.57 8.03 -11.27
CA ILE A 99 0.76 6.95 -11.82
C ILE A 99 1.44 6.31 -13.04
N ARG A 100 1.86 7.11 -14.02
CA ARG A 100 2.56 6.62 -15.21
C ARG A 100 3.85 5.86 -14.86
N THR A 101 4.58 6.37 -13.86
CA THR A 101 5.82 5.73 -13.40
C THR A 101 5.56 4.37 -12.78
N TYR A 102 4.59 4.27 -11.86
CA TYR A 102 4.27 3.02 -11.18
C TYR A 102 3.62 1.99 -12.12
N ALA A 103 2.77 2.44 -13.03
CA ALA A 103 2.18 1.58 -14.07
C ALA A 103 3.25 0.93 -14.96
N ARG A 104 4.26 1.69 -15.38
CA ARG A 104 5.39 1.17 -16.20
C ARG A 104 6.27 0.20 -15.43
N ARG A 105 6.33 0.30 -14.11
CA ARG A 105 7.03 -0.62 -13.23
C ARG A 105 6.22 -1.87 -12.88
N GLY A 106 4.95 -1.95 -13.29
CA GLY A 106 4.13 -3.15 -13.14
C GLY A 106 3.11 -3.10 -12.00
N ALA A 107 2.90 -1.96 -11.33
CA ALA A 107 1.85 -1.82 -10.34
C ALA A 107 0.47 -2.14 -10.94
N ALA A 108 -0.34 -2.92 -10.24
CA ALA A 108 -1.72 -3.21 -10.61
C ALA A 108 -2.68 -2.06 -10.25
N ALA A 109 -2.38 -1.37 -9.16
CA ALA A 109 -3.13 -0.22 -8.67
C ALA A 109 -2.21 0.79 -7.98
N VAL A 110 -2.66 2.05 -7.93
CA VAL A 110 -2.00 3.13 -7.19
C VAL A 110 -2.99 3.78 -6.24
N LEU A 111 -2.57 4.02 -4.99
CA LEU A 111 -3.30 4.82 -4.02
C LEU A 111 -2.92 6.29 -4.19
N ILE A 112 -3.92 7.18 -4.22
CA ILE A 112 -3.76 8.65 -4.15
C ILE A 112 -4.69 9.19 -3.07
N GLU A 113 -4.18 10.05 -2.20
CA GLU A 113 -4.92 10.63 -1.07
C GLU A 113 -5.06 12.14 -1.15
N ASP A 114 -5.99 12.69 -0.36
CA ASP A 114 -6.33 14.11 -0.35
C ASP A 114 -5.65 14.94 0.75
N LYS A 115 -4.64 14.40 1.43
CA LYS A 115 -3.87 15.16 2.42
C LYS A 115 -3.17 16.40 1.82
N ILE A 116 -2.90 17.39 2.67
CA ILE A 116 -2.02 18.52 2.35
C ILE A 116 -0.58 18.01 2.26
N TRP A 117 0.12 18.39 1.21
CA TRP A 117 1.53 18.07 1.02
C TRP A 117 2.31 19.33 0.59
N PRO A 118 3.51 19.58 1.12
CA PRO A 118 4.12 18.87 2.25
C PRO A 118 3.29 19.08 3.53
N ARG A 119 3.40 18.15 4.48
CA ARG A 119 2.65 18.17 5.74
C ARG A 119 2.98 19.46 6.50
N PRO A 120 1.97 20.25 6.93
CA PRO A 120 2.22 21.50 7.63
C PRO A 120 2.95 21.29 8.97
N LEU A 121 3.86 22.18 9.32
CA LEU A 121 4.55 22.17 10.60
C LEU A 121 3.59 22.48 11.76
N GLY A 122 3.90 21.95 12.96
CA GLY A 122 3.17 22.28 14.20
C GLY A 122 1.83 21.56 14.38
N HIS A 123 1.39 20.72 13.45
CA HIS A 123 0.11 19.99 13.54
C HIS A 123 0.19 18.62 14.22
N GLY A 124 1.32 18.29 14.88
CA GLY A 124 1.42 17.10 15.72
C GLY A 124 1.06 15.76 15.05
N GLY A 125 1.21 15.65 13.74
CA GLY A 125 0.83 14.47 12.97
C GLY A 125 -0.65 14.43 12.54
N ALA A 126 -1.42 15.52 12.73
CA ALA A 126 -2.80 15.60 12.26
C ALA A 126 -2.88 15.44 10.73
N LYS A 127 -3.84 14.64 10.27
CA LYS A 127 -4.12 14.42 8.86
C LYS A 127 -5.00 15.57 8.32
N LEU A 128 -4.37 16.68 7.94
CA LEU A 128 -5.07 17.79 7.30
C LEU A 128 -5.26 17.49 5.81
N VAL A 129 -6.43 17.85 5.28
CA VAL A 129 -6.80 17.64 3.88
C VAL A 129 -6.94 18.95 3.12
N ILE A 130 -6.69 18.91 1.81
CA ILE A 130 -6.94 20.05 0.90
C ILE A 130 -8.44 20.29 0.76
N GLU A 131 -8.82 21.47 0.22
CA GLU A 131 -10.22 21.78 -0.08
C GLU A 131 -10.83 20.77 -1.06
N ARG A 132 -12.15 20.55 -0.95
CA ARG A 132 -12.85 19.50 -1.71
C ARG A 132 -12.62 19.62 -3.22
N ASP A 133 -12.75 20.83 -3.77
CA ASP A 133 -12.59 21.06 -5.21
C ASP A 133 -11.17 20.67 -5.69
N ALA A 134 -10.15 20.99 -4.89
CA ALA A 134 -8.78 20.59 -5.18
C ALA A 134 -8.57 19.08 -5.08
N ALA A 135 -9.24 18.41 -4.11
CA ALA A 135 -9.21 16.94 -3.98
C ALA A 135 -9.89 16.26 -5.17
N VAL A 136 -11.02 16.80 -5.64
CA VAL A 136 -11.73 16.33 -6.84
C VAL A 136 -10.85 16.48 -8.08
N LEU A 137 -10.20 17.62 -8.25
CA LEU A 137 -9.27 17.84 -9.38
C LEU A 137 -8.09 16.85 -9.34
N ARG A 138 -7.53 16.60 -8.15
CA ARG A 138 -6.49 15.58 -7.95
C ARG A 138 -6.98 14.19 -8.32
N CYS A 139 -8.16 13.81 -7.87
CA CYS A 139 -8.78 12.52 -8.20
C CYS A 139 -9.03 12.38 -9.70
N ARG A 140 -9.58 13.40 -10.35
CA ARG A 140 -9.82 13.42 -11.82
C ARG A 140 -8.54 13.23 -12.61
N ALA A 141 -7.46 13.94 -12.25
CA ALA A 141 -6.16 13.77 -12.88
C ALA A 141 -5.60 12.36 -12.70
N ALA A 142 -5.83 11.77 -11.52
CA ALA A 142 -5.44 10.39 -11.24
C ALA A 142 -6.26 9.37 -12.04
N VAL A 143 -7.57 9.55 -12.13
CA VAL A 143 -8.46 8.69 -12.94
C VAL A 143 -8.05 8.70 -14.41
N GLU A 144 -7.78 9.88 -14.97
CA GLU A 144 -7.32 10.03 -16.35
C GLU A 144 -6.03 9.25 -16.59
N ALA A 145 -5.01 9.46 -15.77
CA ALA A 145 -3.72 8.77 -15.90
C ALA A 145 -3.85 7.25 -15.72
N CYS A 146 -4.66 6.79 -14.77
CA CYS A 146 -4.92 5.36 -14.56
C CYS A 146 -5.61 4.73 -15.77
N ARG A 147 -6.59 5.43 -16.36
CA ARG A 147 -7.27 4.98 -17.59
C ARG A 147 -6.28 4.85 -18.75
N ASP A 148 -5.44 5.86 -18.98
CA ASP A 148 -4.47 5.89 -20.07
C ASP A 148 -3.40 4.80 -19.93
N GLU A 149 -2.94 4.54 -18.70
CA GLU A 149 -1.94 3.49 -18.41
C GLU A 149 -2.57 2.11 -18.17
N GLY A 150 -3.88 2.00 -18.05
CA GLY A 150 -4.60 0.73 -17.88
C GLY A 150 -4.39 0.06 -16.52
N ILE A 151 -4.27 0.85 -15.45
CA ILE A 151 -4.18 0.38 -14.04
C ILE A 151 -5.36 0.88 -13.21
N LEU A 152 -5.49 0.40 -11.97
CA LEU A 152 -6.57 0.81 -11.08
C LEU A 152 -6.14 2.02 -10.21
N LEU A 153 -7.10 2.91 -9.93
CA LEU A 153 -6.96 3.96 -8.94
C LEU A 153 -7.67 3.57 -7.65
N LEU A 154 -6.97 3.65 -6.54
CA LEU A 154 -7.56 3.76 -5.21
C LEU A 154 -7.54 5.22 -4.79
N ALA A 155 -8.71 5.81 -4.57
CA ALA A 155 -8.84 7.17 -4.03
C ALA A 155 -9.16 7.12 -2.54
N ARG A 156 -8.31 7.80 -1.73
CA ARG A 156 -8.40 7.87 -0.28
C ARG A 156 -8.77 9.27 0.18
N THR A 157 -9.65 9.35 1.19
CA THR A 157 -9.85 10.59 1.93
C THR A 157 -9.47 10.42 3.40
N ASP A 158 -8.73 11.38 3.93
CA ASP A 158 -8.40 11.55 5.35
C ASP A 158 -9.27 12.61 6.04
N ALA A 159 -10.34 13.08 5.39
CA ALA A 159 -11.18 14.17 5.85
C ALA A 159 -11.94 13.85 7.16
N ARG A 160 -12.15 12.57 7.50
CA ARG A 160 -12.92 12.16 8.69
C ARG A 160 -12.42 12.82 9.98
N VAL A 161 -11.10 12.87 10.16
CA VAL A 161 -10.49 13.40 11.39
C VAL A 161 -10.48 14.92 11.43
N SER A 162 -10.20 15.58 10.31
CA SER A 162 -9.98 17.04 10.26
C SER A 162 -11.19 17.85 9.82
N ARG A 163 -12.15 17.24 9.12
CA ARG A 163 -13.34 17.94 8.56
C ARG A 163 -14.67 17.31 8.97
N GLY A 164 -14.64 16.15 9.62
CA GLY A 164 -15.83 15.41 10.04
C GLY A 164 -16.29 14.32 9.07
N PHE A 165 -17.23 13.51 9.52
CA PHE A 165 -17.66 12.31 8.81
C PHE A 165 -18.47 12.64 7.55
N ASP A 166 -19.38 13.60 7.61
CA ASP A 166 -20.22 14.00 6.46
C ASP A 166 -19.37 14.51 5.29
N GLU A 167 -18.29 15.26 5.58
CA GLU A 167 -17.34 15.71 4.57
C GLU A 167 -16.59 14.51 3.96
N ALA A 168 -16.17 13.55 4.76
CA ALA A 168 -15.50 12.36 4.28
C ALA A 168 -16.43 11.53 3.36
N LEU A 169 -17.70 11.35 3.72
CA LEU A 169 -18.69 10.66 2.88
C LEU A 169 -18.90 11.39 1.55
N ALA A 170 -19.06 12.72 1.59
CA ALA A 170 -19.23 13.51 0.37
C ALA A 170 -18.03 13.39 -0.58
N ARG A 171 -16.80 13.31 -0.04
CA ARG A 171 -15.59 13.08 -0.85
C ARG A 171 -15.58 11.68 -1.47
N ILE A 172 -15.88 10.62 -0.71
CA ILE A 172 -15.97 9.26 -1.23
C ILE A 172 -16.99 9.17 -2.37
N GLN A 173 -18.19 9.74 -2.20
CA GLN A 173 -19.22 9.78 -3.25
C GLN A 173 -18.72 10.50 -4.51
N THR A 174 -18.03 11.61 -4.32
CA THR A 174 -17.48 12.39 -5.45
C THR A 174 -16.36 11.63 -6.15
N PHE A 175 -15.41 11.03 -5.41
CA PHE A 175 -14.33 10.23 -6.00
C PHE A 175 -14.89 9.02 -6.77
N ALA A 176 -15.94 8.39 -6.22
CA ALA A 176 -16.66 7.35 -6.93
C ALA A 176 -17.29 7.87 -8.24
N ALA A 177 -17.93 9.02 -8.23
CA ALA A 177 -18.53 9.64 -9.41
C ALA A 177 -17.48 10.03 -10.48
N GLU A 178 -16.30 10.51 -10.06
CA GLU A 178 -15.17 10.83 -10.96
C GLU A 178 -14.54 9.57 -11.60
N GLY A 179 -14.84 8.36 -11.10
CA GLY A 179 -14.38 7.12 -11.72
C GLY A 179 -13.23 6.41 -10.99
N ALA A 180 -12.95 6.73 -9.74
CA ALA A 180 -12.03 5.94 -8.92
C ALA A 180 -12.51 4.48 -8.84
N HIS A 181 -11.60 3.53 -8.91
CA HIS A 181 -11.92 2.10 -8.99
C HIS A 181 -12.10 1.46 -7.61
N ILE A 182 -11.36 1.93 -6.61
CA ILE A 182 -11.34 1.48 -5.22
C ILE A 182 -11.42 2.72 -4.34
N LEU A 183 -12.17 2.65 -3.24
CA LEU A 183 -12.37 3.80 -2.34
C LEU A 183 -11.86 3.46 -0.93
N PHE A 184 -11.28 4.47 -0.28
CA PHE A 184 -10.84 4.34 1.10
C PHE A 184 -11.20 5.58 1.92
N LEU A 185 -12.12 5.41 2.88
CA LEU A 185 -12.40 6.37 3.93
C LEU A 185 -11.53 6.03 5.14
N ASP A 186 -10.53 6.87 5.41
CA ASP A 186 -9.59 6.65 6.52
C ASP A 186 -10.23 6.94 7.88
N SER A 187 -9.88 6.13 8.88
CA SER A 187 -10.21 6.32 10.30
C SER A 187 -11.71 6.37 10.64
N PRO A 188 -12.55 5.44 10.16
CA PRO A 188 -13.92 5.32 10.67
C PRO A 188 -13.89 5.01 12.18
N GLN A 189 -14.87 5.51 12.94
CA GLN A 189 -14.91 5.39 14.40
C GLN A 189 -15.90 4.33 14.91
N SER A 190 -16.72 3.79 14.01
CA SER A 190 -17.72 2.78 14.33
C SER A 190 -18.02 1.88 13.12
N GLU A 191 -18.72 0.77 13.37
CA GLU A 191 -19.25 -0.07 12.29
C GLU A 191 -20.22 0.71 11.41
N ASP A 192 -21.08 1.56 12.00
CA ASP A 192 -22.04 2.36 11.25
C ASP A 192 -21.35 3.34 10.29
N GLU A 193 -20.28 4.00 10.73
CA GLU A 193 -19.45 4.85 9.85
C GLU A 193 -18.81 4.03 8.72
N MET A 194 -18.29 2.83 9.02
CA MET A 194 -17.70 1.96 8.01
C MET A 194 -18.75 1.51 6.98
N ARG A 195 -19.94 1.11 7.42
CA ARG A 195 -21.07 0.74 6.53
C ARG A 195 -21.54 1.90 5.67
N ALA A 196 -21.66 3.09 6.24
CA ALA A 196 -22.00 4.29 5.49
C ALA A 196 -20.92 4.65 4.45
N GLY A 197 -19.63 4.48 4.81
CA GLY A 197 -18.51 4.62 3.88
C GLY A 197 -18.60 3.63 2.71
N ILE A 198 -18.90 2.36 2.98
CA ILE A 198 -19.10 1.34 1.94
C ILE A 198 -20.28 1.70 1.02
N ALA A 199 -21.40 2.16 1.59
CA ALA A 199 -22.55 2.59 0.79
C ALA A 199 -22.20 3.79 -0.10
N ALA A 200 -21.38 4.73 0.39
CA ALA A 200 -20.88 5.88 -0.36
C ALA A 200 -19.98 5.48 -1.55
N CYS A 201 -19.37 4.29 -1.52
CA CYS A 201 -18.56 3.80 -2.63
C CYS A 201 -19.38 3.45 -3.90
N ASN A 202 -20.71 3.45 -3.83
CA ASN A 202 -21.60 3.19 -4.95
C ASN A 202 -21.27 1.90 -5.71
N GLY A 203 -21.15 0.79 -4.98
CA GLY A 203 -20.85 -0.53 -5.51
C GLY A 203 -19.39 -0.82 -5.84
N ARG A 204 -18.49 0.15 -5.68
CA ARG A 204 -17.05 -0.07 -5.85
C ARG A 204 -16.45 -0.72 -4.61
N PRO A 205 -15.34 -1.48 -4.76
CA PRO A 205 -14.62 -2.06 -3.63
C PRO A 205 -14.21 -1.01 -2.61
N ALA A 206 -14.50 -1.27 -1.32
CA ALA A 206 -14.03 -0.48 -0.20
C ALA A 206 -12.81 -1.14 0.44
N LEU A 207 -11.85 -0.32 0.89
CA LEU A 207 -10.64 -0.75 1.56
C LEU A 207 -10.65 -0.31 3.04
N ALA A 208 -10.06 -1.16 3.90
CA ALA A 208 -9.73 -0.84 5.28
C ALA A 208 -8.23 -1.04 5.53
N VAL A 209 -7.66 -0.27 6.45
CA VAL A 209 -6.24 -0.36 6.83
C VAL A 209 -6.13 -0.63 8.32
N THR A 210 -5.33 -1.62 8.71
CA THR A 210 -4.99 -1.85 10.12
C THR A 210 -4.10 -0.72 10.65
N SER A 211 -4.27 -0.37 11.91
CA SER A 211 -3.42 0.60 12.59
C SER A 211 -2.89 0.01 13.89
N PRO A 212 -1.57 -0.15 14.02
CA PRO A 212 -0.97 -0.59 15.28
C PRO A 212 -1.32 0.31 16.48
N ALA A 213 -1.67 1.55 16.22
CA ALA A 213 -2.04 2.53 17.25
C ALA A 213 -3.49 2.40 17.76
N GLY A 214 -4.34 1.57 17.13
CA GLY A 214 -5.72 1.31 17.58
C GLY A 214 -6.63 2.55 17.63
N LYS A 215 -6.38 3.57 16.81
CA LYS A 215 -7.06 4.87 16.89
C LYS A 215 -8.39 4.96 16.14
N HIS A 216 -8.83 3.90 15.50
CA HIS A 216 -10.09 3.86 14.73
C HIS A 216 -10.77 2.49 14.88
N PHE A 217 -12.02 2.40 14.46
CA PHE A 217 -12.76 1.14 14.45
C PHE A 217 -12.13 0.19 13.44
N MET A 218 -11.66 -0.96 13.90
CA MET A 218 -11.04 -1.97 13.07
C MET A 218 -11.36 -3.38 13.60
N PRO A 219 -12.43 -3.99 13.13
CA PRO A 219 -12.82 -5.36 13.51
C PRO A 219 -11.91 -6.41 12.84
N GLY A 220 -12.05 -7.67 13.23
CA GLY A 220 -11.33 -8.78 12.61
C GLY A 220 -11.75 -9.04 11.16
N ASN A 221 -10.91 -9.77 10.41
CA ASN A 221 -11.09 -10.00 8.96
C ASN A 221 -12.46 -10.62 8.60
N ALA A 222 -12.95 -11.59 9.39
CA ALA A 222 -14.27 -12.20 9.16
C ALA A 222 -15.40 -11.16 9.23
N GLU A 223 -15.29 -10.23 10.15
CA GLU A 223 -16.25 -9.16 10.32
C GLU A 223 -16.13 -8.10 9.21
N LEU A 224 -14.91 -7.73 8.80
CA LEU A 224 -14.68 -6.86 7.65
C LEU A 224 -15.33 -7.41 6.38
N GLU A 225 -15.17 -8.72 6.13
CA GLU A 225 -15.80 -9.39 4.99
C GLU A 225 -17.33 -9.35 5.09
N ARG A 226 -17.87 -9.64 6.29
CA ARG A 226 -19.32 -9.62 6.55
C ARG A 226 -19.96 -8.25 6.31
N ILE A 227 -19.28 -7.17 6.69
CA ILE A 227 -19.77 -5.81 6.49
C ILE A 227 -19.55 -5.28 5.07
N GLY A 228 -18.76 -5.98 4.23
CA GLY A 228 -18.61 -5.69 2.82
C GLY A 228 -17.31 -5.02 2.40
N ILE A 229 -16.31 -4.96 3.28
CA ILE A 229 -14.94 -4.57 2.89
C ILE A 229 -14.38 -5.61 1.91
N ARG A 230 -13.71 -5.16 0.87
CA ARG A 230 -13.08 -6.02 -0.15
C ARG A 230 -11.57 -6.13 -0.01
N ILE A 231 -10.94 -5.18 0.63
CA ILE A 231 -9.48 -5.15 0.83
C ILE A 231 -9.20 -4.78 2.27
N VAL A 232 -8.33 -5.56 2.93
CA VAL A 232 -7.70 -5.15 4.17
C VAL A 232 -6.19 -5.07 3.98
N VAL A 233 -5.61 -3.93 4.32
CA VAL A 233 -4.16 -3.69 4.23
C VAL A 233 -3.55 -3.74 5.63
N TYR A 234 -2.43 -4.45 5.75
CA TYR A 234 -1.57 -4.53 6.93
C TYR A 234 -0.25 -3.81 6.64
N PRO A 235 -0.21 -2.47 6.68
CA PRO A 235 0.88 -1.70 6.06
C PRO A 235 2.21 -1.79 6.81
N GLN A 236 2.18 -2.05 8.12
CA GLN A 236 3.36 -2.00 8.99
C GLN A 236 3.58 -3.27 9.82
N ASP A 237 2.76 -4.29 9.66
CA ASP A 237 2.79 -5.48 10.52
C ASP A 237 4.09 -6.26 10.34
N ILE A 238 4.53 -6.46 9.09
CA ILE A 238 5.81 -7.09 8.76
C ILE A 238 6.99 -6.25 9.30
N LEU A 239 6.95 -4.94 9.13
CA LEU A 239 7.95 -4.02 9.67
C LEU A 239 8.03 -4.13 11.19
N ALA A 240 6.89 -4.08 11.89
CA ALA A 240 6.84 -4.17 13.35
C ALA A 240 7.41 -5.50 13.86
N ALA A 241 7.06 -6.61 13.21
CA ALA A 241 7.60 -7.93 13.52
C ALA A 241 9.13 -7.98 13.27
N SER A 242 9.60 -7.43 12.17
CA SER A 242 11.04 -7.35 11.85
C SER A 242 11.81 -6.54 12.88
N VAL A 243 11.30 -5.39 13.30
CA VAL A 243 11.92 -4.56 14.37
C VAL A 243 12.03 -5.34 15.67
N GLN A 244 11.00 -6.10 16.06
CA GLN A 244 11.01 -6.93 17.26
C GLN A 244 12.07 -8.04 17.14
N ALA A 245 12.11 -8.76 16.01
CA ALA A 245 13.06 -9.84 15.78
C ALA A 245 14.51 -9.33 15.78
N ILE A 246 14.79 -8.21 15.10
CA ILE A 246 16.11 -7.60 15.08
C ILE A 246 16.56 -7.16 16.48
N ARG A 247 15.67 -6.52 17.26
CA ARG A 247 15.98 -6.12 18.65
C ARG A 247 16.29 -7.33 19.53
N ALA A 248 15.52 -8.41 19.41
CA ALA A 248 15.76 -9.65 20.15
C ALA A 248 17.12 -10.26 19.78
N ALA A 249 17.44 -10.32 18.49
CA ALA A 249 18.73 -10.83 18.01
C ALA A 249 19.91 -10.00 18.54
N LEU A 250 19.84 -8.67 18.44
CA LEU A 250 20.87 -7.75 18.95
C LEU A 250 21.03 -7.85 20.48
N GLY A 251 19.93 -8.00 21.22
CA GLY A 251 19.94 -8.23 22.67
C GLY A 251 20.65 -9.53 23.03
N GLY A 252 20.36 -10.61 22.32
CA GLY A 252 21.03 -11.90 22.47
C GLY A 252 22.54 -11.80 22.24
N LEU A 253 22.94 -11.22 21.11
CA LEU A 253 24.36 -11.03 20.77
C LEU A 253 25.09 -10.20 21.83
N LYS A 254 24.50 -9.12 22.33
CA LYS A 254 25.08 -8.29 23.40
C LYS A 254 25.26 -9.07 24.71
N GLY A 255 24.36 -10.00 25.00
CA GLY A 255 24.43 -10.90 26.18
C GLY A 255 25.30 -12.13 25.98
N GLY A 256 25.96 -12.30 24.83
CA GLY A 256 26.78 -13.46 24.49
C GLY A 256 25.97 -14.72 24.12
N ALA A 257 24.66 -14.58 23.88
CA ALA A 257 23.80 -15.66 23.44
C ALA A 257 23.66 -15.66 21.92
N LYS A 258 23.55 -16.86 21.33
CA LYS A 258 23.24 -17.00 19.89
C LYS A 258 21.75 -16.66 19.66
N PRO A 259 21.40 -15.72 18.77
CA PRO A 259 20.00 -15.42 18.48
C PRO A 259 19.30 -16.57 17.74
N ALA A 260 17.98 -16.60 17.80
CA ALA A 260 17.18 -17.41 16.86
C ALA A 260 17.41 -16.89 15.44
N MET A 261 17.73 -17.80 14.52
CA MET A 261 18.07 -17.48 13.13
C MET A 261 17.39 -18.45 12.20
N ALA A 262 17.10 -18.00 10.99
CA ALA A 262 16.83 -18.90 9.87
C ALA A 262 18.03 -19.84 9.66
N SER A 263 17.78 -21.07 9.29
CA SER A 263 18.82 -22.00 8.84
C SER A 263 19.50 -21.48 7.56
N PRO A 264 20.72 -21.96 7.25
CA PRO A 264 21.35 -21.60 5.98
C PRO A 264 20.50 -21.93 4.74
N ALA A 265 19.71 -23.02 4.78
CA ALA A 265 18.82 -23.41 3.71
C ALA A 265 17.63 -22.43 3.58
N GLU A 266 16.97 -22.09 4.68
CA GLU A 266 15.87 -21.09 4.67
C GLU A 266 16.36 -19.73 4.20
N LEU A 267 17.57 -19.30 4.63
CA LEU A 267 18.14 -18.04 4.16
C LEU A 267 18.47 -18.10 2.65
N ALA A 268 19.03 -19.21 2.17
CA ALA A 268 19.31 -19.42 0.75
C ALA A 268 18.02 -19.35 -0.10
N THR A 269 16.93 -19.94 0.38
CA THR A 269 15.61 -19.85 -0.27
C THR A 269 15.11 -18.40 -0.28
N ALA A 270 15.14 -17.72 0.86
CA ALA A 270 14.66 -16.33 0.99
C ALA A 270 15.42 -15.33 0.11
N ILE A 271 16.69 -15.60 -0.24
CA ILE A 271 17.49 -14.77 -1.16
C ILE A 271 17.61 -15.38 -2.56
N ARG A 272 16.85 -16.44 -2.86
CA ARG A 272 16.77 -17.10 -4.19
C ARG A 272 18.12 -17.61 -4.70
N SER A 273 19.01 -18.09 -3.81
CA SER A 273 20.36 -18.51 -4.15
C SER A 273 20.40 -19.56 -5.25
N ASP A 274 19.51 -20.58 -5.21
CA ASP A 274 19.47 -21.67 -6.17
C ASP A 274 19.14 -21.19 -7.58
N GLU A 275 18.28 -20.18 -7.73
CA GLU A 275 17.95 -19.60 -9.03
C GLU A 275 19.17 -18.92 -9.67
N TYR A 276 19.93 -18.17 -8.87
CA TYR A 276 21.14 -17.47 -9.33
C TYR A 276 22.27 -18.46 -9.63
N LEU A 277 22.43 -19.49 -8.81
CA LEU A 277 23.40 -20.57 -9.07
C LEU A 277 23.07 -21.34 -10.37
N ALA A 278 21.78 -21.60 -10.62
CA ALA A 278 21.34 -22.21 -11.85
C ALA A 278 21.57 -21.31 -13.08
N GLN A 279 21.41 -20.01 -12.92
CA GLN A 279 21.75 -19.05 -14.00
C GLN A 279 23.25 -19.00 -14.26
N ASP A 280 24.08 -18.96 -13.21
CA ASP A 280 25.55 -18.95 -13.31
C ASP A 280 26.05 -20.18 -14.06
N ALA A 281 25.54 -21.36 -13.71
CA ALA A 281 25.90 -22.61 -14.36
C ALA A 281 25.67 -22.62 -15.90
N ARG A 282 24.65 -21.90 -16.41
CA ARG A 282 24.36 -21.78 -17.84
C ARG A 282 25.46 -21.00 -18.58
N TRP A 283 26.17 -20.09 -17.92
CA TRP A 283 27.26 -19.32 -18.55
C TRP A 283 28.59 -20.04 -18.55
N LEU A 284 28.72 -21.12 -17.74
CA LEU A 284 29.92 -21.95 -17.68
C LEU A 284 29.94 -23.05 -18.76
N ASP A 285 28.81 -23.33 -19.42
CA ASP A 285 28.71 -24.30 -20.54
C ASP A 285 28.40 -23.54 -21.84
N PRO A 286 29.44 -23.16 -22.61
CA PRO A 286 29.31 -22.38 -23.85
C PRO A 286 28.90 -23.26 -25.04
N ARG A 287 27.76 -23.92 -25.00
CA ARG A 287 27.17 -24.63 -26.14
C ARG A 287 26.07 -23.85 -26.80
#